data_cae4be6dbf6b5a9030e81f9bf23da8a0
#
_entry.id   cae4be6dbf6b5a9030e81f9bf23da8a0
#
_cell.length_a   1.000
_cell.length_b   1.000
_cell.length_c   1.000
_cell.angle_alpha   90.00
_cell.angle_beta   90.00
_cell.angle_gamma   90.00
#
_symmetry.space_group_name_H-M   'P 1'
#
loop_
_entity.id
_entity.type
_entity.pdbx_description
1 polymer ?
#
loop_
_entity_poly.entity_id
_entity_poly.type
_entity_poly.pdbx_seq_one_letter_code
_entity_poly.pdbx_strand_id
1 'polypeptide(L)'
;MDSIEWSRYLQSLSEKYGKVTNIIWISKKRHKYILEFAYTRILVINDEVYKFKDIVSCKVEKPISFQKEIGNSSEPYVLLIGINSKTNILVSVTVWSKSVVNEIKELIQEIIKSNKLVQ
;
A
#
# COMPACT_ATOMS: atom_id res chain seq x y z
N MET A 1 -17.29 7.27 1.18
CA MET A 1 -16.72 8.55 0.73
C MET A 1 -17.15 8.80 -0.70
N ASP A 2 -17.84 9.87 -0.98
CA ASP A 2 -18.22 10.21 -2.34
C ASP A 2 -17.09 10.91 -3.09
N SER A 3 -17.30 11.23 -4.37
CA SER A 3 -16.25 11.81 -5.20
C SER A 3 -15.83 13.20 -4.74
N ILE A 4 -16.72 13.97 -4.15
CA ILE A 4 -16.41 15.31 -3.63
C ILE A 4 -15.54 15.19 -2.37
N GLU A 5 -15.92 14.29 -1.46
CA GLU A 5 -15.13 14.02 -0.25
C GLU A 5 -13.75 13.51 -0.59
N TRP A 6 -13.66 12.61 -1.59
CA TRP A 6 -12.39 12.08 -2.06
C TRP A 6 -11.49 13.18 -2.61
N SER A 7 -12.06 14.07 -3.44
CA SER A 7 -11.29 15.19 -4.00
C SER A 7 -10.78 16.13 -2.92
N ARG A 8 -11.60 16.43 -1.91
CA ARG A 8 -11.21 17.27 -0.78
C ARG A 8 -10.12 16.62 0.04
N TYR A 9 -10.23 15.32 0.25
CA TYR A 9 -9.22 14.55 0.97
C TYR A 9 -7.88 14.56 0.24
N LEU A 10 -7.88 14.29 -1.06
CA LEU A 10 -6.67 14.36 -1.88
C LEU A 10 -6.07 15.76 -1.87
N GLN A 11 -6.90 16.79 -1.96
CA GLN A 11 -6.42 18.17 -1.93
C GLN A 11 -5.74 18.48 -0.60
N SER A 12 -6.33 18.07 0.52
CA SER A 12 -5.74 18.30 1.84
C SER A 12 -4.40 17.59 1.99
N LEU A 13 -4.29 16.36 1.48
CA LEU A 13 -3.03 15.64 1.49
C LEU A 13 -1.99 16.27 0.58
N SER A 14 -2.42 16.77 -0.58
CA SER A 14 -1.52 17.44 -1.52
C SER A 14 -0.98 18.76 -0.98
N GLU A 15 -1.76 19.49 -0.20
CA GLU A 15 -1.31 20.70 0.49
C GLU A 15 -0.24 20.36 1.52
N LYS A 16 -0.32 19.18 2.12
CA LYS A 16 0.59 18.75 3.18
C LYS A 16 1.84 18.04 2.64
N TYR A 17 1.69 17.21 1.62
CA TYR A 17 2.76 16.33 1.11
C TYR A 17 3.16 16.58 -0.32
N GLY A 18 2.54 17.55 -0.99
CA GLY A 18 2.80 17.84 -2.38
C GLY A 18 1.95 16.97 -3.31
N LYS A 19 2.35 16.90 -4.57
CA LYS A 19 1.60 16.20 -5.60
C LYS A 19 1.58 14.70 -5.38
N VAL A 20 0.40 14.09 -5.45
CA VAL A 20 0.28 12.63 -5.48
C VAL A 20 0.84 12.11 -6.81
N THR A 21 1.74 11.15 -6.73
CA THR A 21 2.42 10.59 -7.91
C THR A 21 1.88 9.24 -8.33
N ASN A 22 1.19 8.54 -7.45
CA ASN A 22 0.56 7.26 -7.79
C ASN A 22 -0.61 6.99 -6.86
N ILE A 23 -1.67 6.41 -7.42
CA ILE A 23 -2.84 5.98 -6.65
C ILE A 23 -3.10 4.53 -7.02
N ILE A 24 -3.06 3.65 -6.03
CA ILE A 24 -3.40 2.24 -6.22
C ILE A 24 -4.63 1.93 -5.39
N TRP A 25 -5.72 1.57 -6.07
CA TRP A 25 -6.94 1.17 -5.39
C TRP A 25 -6.86 -0.31 -5.01
N ILE A 26 -6.93 -0.58 -3.71
CA ILE A 26 -7.03 -1.94 -3.19
C ILE A 26 -8.48 -2.40 -3.27
N SER A 27 -9.41 -1.55 -2.85
CA SER A 27 -10.84 -1.77 -2.96
C SER A 27 -11.58 -0.44 -2.99
N LYS A 28 -12.13 -0.07 -4.14
CA LYS A 28 -12.93 1.15 -4.26
C LYS A 28 -14.18 1.09 -3.38
N LYS A 29 -14.79 -0.08 -3.32
CA LYS A 29 -16.01 -0.29 -2.54
C LYS A 29 -15.80 -0.07 -1.05
N ARG A 30 -14.64 -0.49 -0.54
CA ARG A 30 -14.30 -0.37 0.89
C ARG A 30 -13.43 0.83 1.20
N HIS A 31 -13.13 1.66 0.21
CA HIS A 31 -12.24 2.83 0.33
C HIS A 31 -10.87 2.46 0.89
N LYS A 32 -10.29 1.40 0.33
CA LYS A 32 -8.93 0.97 0.64
C LYS A 32 -8.00 1.32 -0.52
N TYR A 33 -6.90 1.99 -0.21
CA TYR A 33 -6.02 2.56 -1.23
C TYR A 33 -4.60 2.77 -0.72
N ILE A 34 -3.69 2.95 -1.67
CA ILE A 34 -2.33 3.39 -1.40
C ILE A 34 -2.07 4.64 -2.24
N LEU A 35 -1.55 5.68 -1.61
CA LEU A 35 -1.15 6.92 -2.27
C LEU A 35 0.34 7.11 -2.12
N GLU A 36 1.00 7.43 -3.24
CA GLU A 36 2.42 7.73 -3.25
C GLU A 36 2.62 9.24 -3.45
N PHE A 37 3.46 9.83 -2.61
CA PHE A 37 3.93 11.21 -2.73
C PHE A 37 5.45 11.15 -2.88
N ALA A 38 5.91 10.90 -4.11
CA ALA A 38 7.32 10.61 -4.37
C ALA A 38 8.24 11.79 -4.07
N TYR A 39 7.78 13.03 -4.29
CA TYR A 39 8.61 14.20 -4.08
C TYR A 39 8.92 14.46 -2.61
N THR A 40 8.02 14.13 -1.72
CA THR A 40 8.21 14.27 -0.26
C THR A 40 8.53 12.95 0.41
N ARG A 41 8.56 11.86 -0.36
CA ARG A 41 8.89 10.51 0.08
C ARG A 41 7.95 10.04 1.19
N ILE A 42 6.65 10.13 0.91
CA ILE A 42 5.58 9.73 1.82
C ILE A 42 4.69 8.70 1.12
N LEU A 43 4.28 7.69 1.85
CA LEU A 43 3.32 6.68 1.41
C LEU A 43 2.13 6.69 2.37
N VAL A 44 0.92 6.75 1.83
CA VAL A 44 -0.31 6.65 2.62
C VAL A 44 -0.96 5.31 2.30
N ILE A 45 -1.17 4.50 3.31
CA ILE A 45 -1.85 3.21 3.20
C ILE A 45 -3.10 3.29 4.07
N ASN A 46 -4.27 3.34 3.43
CA ASN A 46 -5.57 3.37 4.13
C ASN A 46 -5.61 4.38 5.28
N ASP A 47 -5.35 5.65 5.01
CA ASP A 47 -5.32 6.77 5.97
C ASP A 47 -4.10 6.83 6.90
N GLU A 48 -3.27 5.80 6.95
CA GLU A 48 -2.05 5.82 7.74
C GLU A 48 -0.87 6.33 6.91
N VAL A 49 -0.08 7.22 7.50
CA VAL A 49 1.02 7.90 6.82
C VAL A 49 2.35 7.28 7.22
N TYR A 50 3.16 6.91 6.23
CA TYR A 50 4.48 6.32 6.43
C TYR A 50 5.52 7.08 5.64
N LYS A 51 6.72 7.22 6.20
CA LYS A 51 7.86 7.77 5.47
C LYS A 51 8.54 6.67 4.68
N PHE A 52 8.98 6.96 3.46
CA PHE A 52 9.71 5.99 2.64
C PHE A 52 10.89 5.37 3.38
N LYS A 53 11.65 6.20 4.11
CA LYS A 53 12.84 5.74 4.85
C LYS A 53 12.55 4.66 5.87
N ASP A 54 11.33 4.57 6.35
CA ASP A 54 10.93 3.61 7.37
C ASP A 54 10.43 2.28 6.77
N ILE A 55 10.22 2.22 5.47
CA ILE A 55 9.75 1.02 4.78
C ILE A 55 10.93 0.12 4.45
N VAL A 56 10.96 -1.07 5.05
CA VAL A 56 12.15 -1.94 4.99
C VAL A 56 11.90 -3.29 4.32
N SER A 57 10.66 -3.73 4.22
CA SER A 57 10.38 -5.04 3.62
C SER A 57 8.97 -5.11 3.05
N CYS A 58 8.80 -6.05 2.12
CA CYS A 58 7.49 -6.38 1.57
C CYS A 58 7.47 -7.87 1.28
N LYS A 59 6.51 -8.56 1.86
CA LYS A 59 6.34 -9.99 1.68
C LYS A 59 4.89 -10.27 1.29
N VAL A 60 4.72 -11.12 0.29
CA VAL A 60 3.41 -11.59 -0.13
C VAL A 60 3.18 -12.96 0.49
N GLU A 61 2.09 -13.10 1.25
CA GLU A 61 1.66 -14.38 1.77
C GLU A 61 0.35 -14.79 1.12
N LYS A 62 0.30 -16.01 0.68
CA LYS A 62 -0.93 -16.61 0.19
C LYS A 62 -1.51 -17.47 1.30
N PRO A 63 -2.76 -17.24 1.72
CA PRO A 63 -3.35 -18.07 2.77
C PRO A 63 -3.35 -19.54 2.35
N ILE A 64 -3.07 -20.40 3.31
CA ILE A 64 -3.21 -21.83 3.09
C ILE A 64 -4.71 -22.15 3.11
N SER A 65 -5.25 -22.56 1.97
CA SER A 65 -6.65 -22.92 1.87
C SER A 65 -6.82 -24.43 2.02
N PHE A 66 -7.66 -24.80 2.95
CA PHE A 66 -8.13 -26.18 3.04
C PHE A 66 -9.24 -26.48 2.03
N GLN A 67 -9.67 -25.46 1.28
CA GLN A 67 -10.79 -25.59 0.36
C GLN A 67 -10.39 -25.59 -1.11
N LYS A 68 -9.13 -25.86 -1.41
CA LYS A 68 -8.67 -25.99 -2.79
C LYS A 68 -9.48 -27.00 -3.61
N GLU A 69 -10.13 -27.92 -2.94
CA GLU A 69 -10.91 -28.98 -3.56
C GLU A 69 -12.29 -28.52 -4.04
N ILE A 70 -12.76 -27.38 -3.57
CA ILE A 70 -14.10 -26.89 -3.91
C ILE A 70 -14.08 -25.93 -5.10
N GLY A 71 -12.90 -25.68 -5.67
CA GLY A 71 -12.76 -25.17 -7.04
C GLY A 71 -13.09 -23.70 -7.29
N ASN A 72 -13.61 -22.92 -6.36
CA ASN A 72 -14.05 -21.55 -6.61
C ASN A 72 -13.72 -20.54 -5.53
N SER A 73 -12.85 -20.85 -4.60
CA SER A 73 -12.47 -19.87 -3.61
C SER A 73 -11.35 -18.98 -4.17
N SER A 74 -11.71 -17.80 -4.64
CA SER A 74 -10.73 -16.76 -4.82
C SER A 74 -10.31 -16.31 -3.42
N GLU A 75 -9.10 -16.64 -3.04
CA GLU A 75 -8.54 -16.22 -1.77
C GLU A 75 -7.77 -14.93 -1.91
N PRO A 76 -7.85 -14.06 -0.92
CA PRO A 76 -7.06 -12.84 -0.96
C PRO A 76 -5.58 -13.15 -0.76
N TYR A 77 -4.78 -12.28 -1.32
CA TYR A 77 -3.36 -12.24 -0.97
C TYR A 77 -3.19 -11.30 0.21
N VAL A 78 -2.25 -11.61 1.07
CA VAL A 78 -1.89 -10.75 2.19
C VAL A 78 -0.49 -10.22 1.93
N LEU A 79 -0.37 -8.90 1.87
CA LEU A 79 0.91 -8.21 1.78
C LEU A 79 1.31 -7.76 3.18
N LEU A 80 2.51 -8.11 3.58
CA LEU A 80 3.09 -7.68 4.85
C LEU A 80 4.19 -6.68 4.55
N ILE A 81 3.97 -5.44 4.94
CA ILE A 81 4.92 -4.34 4.73
C ILE A 81 5.60 -4.04 6.05
N GLY A 82 6.89 -4.22 6.10
CA GLY A 82 7.68 -3.96 7.31
C GLY A 82 8.01 -2.49 7.43
N ILE A 83 7.67 -1.90 8.56
CA ILE A 83 7.94 -0.50 8.89
C ILE A 83 8.86 -0.48 10.09
N ASN A 84 10.01 0.16 9.94
CA ASN A 84 10.99 0.31 11.01
C ASN A 84 11.15 1.79 11.35
N SER A 85 10.34 2.28 12.28
CA SER A 85 10.47 3.65 12.82
C SER A 85 10.95 3.57 14.26
N LYS A 86 10.17 4.04 15.21
CA LYS A 86 10.50 3.89 16.65
C LYS A 86 10.35 2.45 17.13
N THR A 87 9.42 1.72 16.51
CA THR A 87 9.19 0.29 16.73
C THR A 87 9.06 -0.41 15.40
N ASN A 88 9.32 -1.70 15.38
CA ASN A 88 9.12 -2.51 14.17
C ASN A 88 7.68 -2.98 14.13
N ILE A 89 6.99 -2.62 13.07
CA ILE A 89 5.61 -3.05 12.85
C ILE A 89 5.45 -3.69 11.48
N LEU A 90 4.46 -4.55 11.35
CA LEU A 90 4.05 -5.12 10.08
C LEU A 90 2.68 -4.58 9.72
N VAL A 91 2.60 -3.90 8.58
CA VAL A 91 1.32 -3.44 8.05
C VAL A 91 0.79 -4.53 7.13
N SER A 92 -0.40 -5.02 7.45
CA SER A 92 -1.05 -6.09 6.69
C SER A 92 -2.06 -5.49 5.73
N VAL A 93 -1.93 -5.80 4.46
CA VAL A 93 -2.84 -5.33 3.41
C VAL A 93 -3.44 -6.53 2.70
N THR A 94 -4.76 -6.64 2.73
CA THR A 94 -5.48 -7.74 2.07
C THR A 94 -5.90 -7.31 0.68
N VAL A 95 -5.48 -8.06 -0.34
CA VAL A 95 -5.69 -7.70 -1.74
C VAL A 95 -6.25 -8.91 -2.49
N TRP A 96 -7.37 -8.71 -3.19
CA TRP A 96 -8.04 -9.80 -3.91
C TRP A 96 -7.55 -9.97 -5.35
N SER A 97 -6.94 -8.95 -5.94
CA SER A 97 -6.46 -8.96 -7.32
C SER A 97 -4.97 -9.21 -7.38
N LYS A 98 -4.55 -10.21 -8.14
CA LYS A 98 -3.14 -10.52 -8.35
C LYS A 98 -2.40 -9.36 -9.03
N SER A 99 -3.04 -8.67 -9.98
CA SER A 99 -2.42 -7.54 -10.66
C SER A 99 -2.18 -6.37 -9.69
N VAL A 100 -3.11 -6.13 -8.77
CA VAL A 100 -2.96 -5.08 -7.75
C VAL A 100 -1.85 -5.47 -6.76
N VAL A 101 -1.78 -6.74 -6.37
CA VAL A 101 -0.67 -7.24 -5.52
C VAL A 101 0.67 -6.92 -6.16
N ASN A 102 0.80 -7.20 -7.46
CA ASN A 102 2.04 -6.96 -8.18
C ASN A 102 2.38 -5.48 -8.27
N GLU A 103 1.39 -4.61 -8.50
CA GLU A 103 1.59 -3.17 -8.51
C GLU A 103 2.11 -2.66 -7.17
N ILE A 104 1.48 -3.10 -6.08
CA ILE A 104 1.89 -2.69 -4.73
C ILE A 104 3.29 -3.21 -4.43
N LYS A 105 3.54 -4.46 -4.75
CA LYS A 105 4.85 -5.07 -4.52
C LYS A 105 5.96 -4.33 -5.26
N GLU A 106 5.73 -4.00 -6.53
CA GLU A 106 6.69 -3.23 -7.33
C GLU A 106 6.94 -1.85 -6.73
N LEU A 107 5.87 -1.15 -6.33
CA LEU A 107 5.98 0.15 -5.70
C LEU A 107 6.82 0.08 -4.42
N ILE A 108 6.51 -0.84 -3.53
CA ILE A 108 7.22 -0.98 -2.26
C ILE A 108 8.68 -1.36 -2.50
N GLN A 109 8.96 -2.27 -3.44
CA GLN A 109 10.33 -2.67 -3.77
C GLN A 109 11.14 -1.50 -4.33
N GLU A 110 10.54 -0.65 -5.16
CA GLU A 110 11.18 0.55 -5.66
C GLU A 110 11.49 1.56 -4.53
N ILE A 111 10.58 1.69 -3.58
CA ILE A 111 10.79 2.53 -2.40
C ILE A 111 11.99 2.02 -1.58
N ILE A 112 12.02 0.72 -1.30
CA ILE A 112 13.10 0.09 -0.54
C ILE A 112 14.44 0.27 -1.27
N LYS A 113 14.43 0.07 -2.58
CA LYS A 113 15.61 0.25 -3.41
C LYS A 113 16.09 1.69 -3.38
N SER A 114 15.16 2.67 -3.46
CA SER A 114 15.51 4.08 -3.40
C SER A 114 16.11 4.47 -2.05
N ASN A 115 15.68 3.84 -0.96
CA ASN A 115 16.24 4.08 0.37
C ASN A 115 17.73 3.76 0.45
N LYS A 116 18.18 2.75 -0.28
CA LYS A 116 19.59 2.37 -0.33
C LYS A 116 20.44 3.39 -1.08
N LEU A 117 19.82 4.12 -2.02
CA LEU A 117 20.53 5.11 -2.83
C LEU A 117 20.65 6.47 -2.12
N VAL A 118 19.81 6.73 -1.11
CA VAL A 118 19.74 8.02 -0.41
C VAL A 118 20.62 8.03 0.85
N GLN A 119 21.13 6.91 1.25
CA GLN A 119 21.99 6.81 2.43
C GLN A 119 23.38 7.38 2.19
#